data_29c6aac6f7cf143759b4f6fccf170e51
#
_entry.id   29c6aac6f7cf143759b4f6fccf170e51
#
_cell.length_a   1.000
_cell.length_b   1.000
_cell.length_c   1.000
_cell.angle_alpha   90.00
_cell.angle_beta   90.00
_cell.angle_gamma   90.00
#
_symmetry.space_group_name_H-M   'P 1'
#
loop_
_entity.id
_entity.type
_entity.pdbx_description
1 polymer ?
#
loop_
_entity_poly.entity_id
_entity_poly.type
_entity_poly.pdbx_seq_one_letter_code
_entity_poly.pdbx_strand_id
1 'polypeptide(L)'
;MKKLLTGLLVALFASASITTATAHAAPPQTSITGVVTENQMSVAGASVTVVCNGHTETDTTNAQGAYLVNYLSADCPFGVTVKVTATKDGKSGVKSGTVRGITTKLNLAIVDVEIPEYGIIGALAAGGTGVGMVYYIRRRQQQTQL
;
A
#
# COMPACT_ATOMS: atom_id res chain seq x y z
N MET A 1 70.06 20.18 -53.86
CA MET A 1 69.64 18.82 -53.45
C MET A 1 68.54 19.05 -52.42
N LYS A 2 67.27 18.96 -52.84
CA LYS A 2 66.09 19.15 -51.98
C LYS A 2 65.52 17.78 -51.66
N LYS A 3 65.54 17.39 -50.38
CA LYS A 3 64.91 16.17 -49.92
C LYS A 3 63.46 16.47 -49.51
N LEU A 4 62.53 16.00 -50.28
CA LEU A 4 61.10 16.00 -49.94
C LEU A 4 60.87 15.00 -48.82
N LEU A 5 60.39 15.47 -47.69
CA LEU A 5 59.92 14.64 -46.60
C LEU A 5 58.40 14.49 -46.74
N THR A 6 57.96 13.34 -47.22
CA THR A 6 56.54 13.01 -47.35
C THR A 6 56.05 12.53 -46.00
N GLY A 7 55.32 13.39 -45.30
CA GLY A 7 54.64 13.04 -44.05
C GLY A 7 53.38 12.23 -44.32
N LEU A 8 53.35 10.97 -43.88
CA LEU A 8 52.18 10.10 -43.91
C LEU A 8 51.29 10.40 -42.72
N LEU A 9 50.16 11.10 -43.01
CA LEU A 9 49.16 11.40 -42.02
C LEU A 9 48.24 10.19 -41.89
N VAL A 10 48.44 9.39 -40.85
CA VAL A 10 47.54 8.26 -40.53
C VAL A 10 46.39 8.84 -39.69
N ALA A 11 45.22 9.01 -40.34
CA ALA A 11 43.99 9.38 -39.64
C ALA A 11 43.38 8.15 -38.93
N LEU A 12 43.54 8.08 -37.61
CA LEU A 12 42.83 7.10 -36.78
C LEU A 12 41.33 7.50 -36.68
N PHE A 13 40.49 6.89 -37.46
CA PHE A 13 39.05 6.95 -37.22
C PHE A 13 38.67 6.05 -36.03
N ALA A 14 38.55 6.67 -34.84
CA ALA A 14 37.94 6.01 -33.70
C ALA A 14 36.44 5.85 -33.97
N SER A 15 36.01 4.66 -34.36
CA SER A 15 34.60 4.30 -34.48
C SER A 15 33.98 4.24 -33.08
N ALA A 16 33.38 5.33 -32.62
CA ALA A 16 32.54 5.33 -31.42
C ALA A 16 31.27 4.52 -31.72
N SER A 17 31.24 3.28 -31.25
CA SER A 17 30.02 2.47 -31.25
C SER A 17 29.01 3.09 -30.29
N ILE A 18 28.04 3.83 -30.82
CA ILE A 18 26.90 4.32 -30.03
C ILE A 18 26.00 3.12 -29.77
N THR A 19 26.14 2.50 -28.60
CA THR A 19 25.18 1.51 -28.12
C THR A 19 23.90 2.27 -27.76
N THR A 20 22.91 2.23 -28.63
CA THR A 20 21.56 2.67 -28.35
C THR A 20 20.98 1.75 -27.30
N ALA A 21 21.03 2.17 -26.01
CA ALA A 21 20.28 1.52 -24.98
C ALA A 21 18.80 1.65 -25.30
N THR A 22 18.15 0.55 -25.69
CA THR A 22 16.70 0.49 -25.83
C THR A 22 16.11 0.70 -24.44
N ALA A 23 15.60 1.92 -24.17
CA ALA A 23 14.83 2.20 -22.97
C ALA A 23 13.58 1.32 -23.02
N HIS A 24 13.59 0.20 -22.28
CA HIS A 24 12.39 -0.57 -22.06
C HIS A 24 11.43 0.30 -21.25
N ALA A 25 10.25 0.55 -21.80
CA ALA A 25 9.20 1.24 -21.06
C ALA A 25 8.87 0.41 -19.80
N ALA A 26 8.95 1.03 -18.63
CA ALA A 26 8.56 0.38 -17.40
C ALA A 26 7.14 -0.18 -17.53
N PRO A 27 6.87 -1.41 -17.07
CA PRO A 27 5.54 -1.98 -17.11
C PRO A 27 4.56 -1.11 -16.33
N PRO A 28 3.28 -1.08 -16.72
CA PRO A 28 2.27 -0.34 -15.98
C PRO A 28 2.15 -0.90 -14.55
N GLN A 29 2.05 0.00 -13.59
CA GLN A 29 2.03 -0.32 -12.16
C GLN A 29 0.73 0.13 -11.49
N THR A 30 0.38 -0.53 -10.40
CA THR A 30 -0.68 -0.15 -9.49
C THR A 30 -0.08 0.07 -8.11
N SER A 31 -0.23 1.28 -7.57
CA SER A 31 0.22 1.65 -6.23
C SER A 31 -0.97 1.70 -5.28
N ILE A 32 -0.82 1.07 -4.12
CA ILE A 32 -1.78 1.12 -3.02
C ILE A 32 -1.11 1.83 -1.86
N THR A 33 -1.67 2.92 -1.40
CA THR A 33 -1.11 3.72 -0.31
C THR A 33 -2.20 4.15 0.66
N GLY A 34 -1.82 4.59 1.83
CA GLY A 34 -2.73 5.14 2.83
C GLY A 34 -2.01 5.40 4.14
N VAL A 35 -2.78 5.78 5.14
CA VAL A 35 -2.30 6.02 6.51
C VAL A 35 -3.02 5.07 7.45
N VAL A 36 -2.27 4.50 8.39
CA VAL A 36 -2.81 3.72 9.51
C VAL A 36 -2.93 4.63 10.72
N THR A 37 -4.13 4.68 11.29
CA THR A 37 -4.43 5.47 12.48
C THR A 37 -5.02 4.61 13.60
N GLU A 38 -4.84 5.04 14.83
CA GLU A 38 -5.55 4.58 16.02
C GLU A 38 -5.94 5.81 16.83
N ASN A 39 -7.24 5.99 17.12
CA ASN A 39 -7.75 7.20 17.78
C ASN A 39 -7.34 8.51 17.06
N GLN A 40 -7.37 8.52 15.74
CA GLN A 40 -6.96 9.66 14.88
C GLN A 40 -5.46 10.00 14.95
N MET A 41 -4.65 9.22 15.64
CA MET A 41 -3.20 9.36 15.68
C MET A 41 -2.55 8.37 14.72
N SER A 42 -1.50 8.83 14.02
CA SER A 42 -0.73 7.98 13.11
C SER A 42 -0.01 6.85 13.85
N VAL A 43 -0.08 5.64 13.33
CA VAL A 43 0.55 4.44 13.91
C VAL A 43 1.80 4.06 13.13
N ALA A 44 2.97 4.30 13.72
CA ALA A 44 4.24 3.87 13.16
C ALA A 44 4.52 2.39 13.46
N GLY A 45 5.16 1.69 12.51
CA GLY A 45 5.56 0.30 12.67
C GLY A 45 4.38 -0.69 12.72
N ALA A 46 3.23 -0.34 12.16
CA ALA A 46 2.14 -1.28 11.94
C ALA A 46 2.46 -2.17 10.72
N SER A 47 2.22 -3.47 10.84
CA SER A 47 2.29 -4.40 9.71
C SER A 47 1.04 -4.23 8.85
N VAL A 48 1.23 -3.94 7.56
CA VAL A 48 0.15 -3.77 6.58
C VAL A 48 0.20 -4.91 5.58
N THR A 49 -0.92 -5.58 5.41
CA THR A 49 -1.12 -6.62 4.38
C THR A 49 -2.16 -6.12 3.39
N VAL A 50 -1.79 -6.09 2.13
CA VAL A 50 -2.67 -5.68 1.03
C VAL A 50 -2.98 -6.89 0.16
N VAL A 51 -4.25 -7.12 -0.12
CA VAL A 51 -4.71 -8.18 -1.03
C VAL A 51 -5.45 -7.53 -2.19
N CYS A 52 -4.97 -7.78 -3.40
CA CYS A 52 -5.55 -7.30 -4.64
C CYS A 52 -5.66 -8.46 -5.64
N ASN A 53 -6.87 -8.74 -6.11
CA ASN A 53 -7.11 -9.79 -7.12
C ASN A 53 -6.42 -11.15 -6.80
N GLY A 54 -6.36 -11.53 -5.52
CA GLY A 54 -5.71 -12.76 -5.05
C GLY A 54 -4.19 -12.65 -4.82
N HIS A 55 -3.54 -11.57 -5.23
CA HIS A 55 -2.12 -11.28 -4.94
C HIS A 55 -2.00 -10.56 -3.60
N THR A 56 -0.99 -10.93 -2.81
CA THR A 56 -0.76 -10.38 -1.47
C THR A 56 0.63 -9.75 -1.40
N GLU A 57 0.68 -8.50 -0.96
CA GLU A 57 1.90 -7.77 -0.67
C GLU A 57 1.83 -7.18 0.75
N THR A 58 3.00 -6.89 1.32
CA THR A 58 3.11 -6.37 2.69
C THR A 58 4.01 -5.17 2.76
N ASP A 59 3.74 -4.29 3.73
CA ASP A 59 4.58 -3.15 4.07
C ASP A 59 4.51 -2.88 5.58
N THR A 60 5.37 -2.02 6.07
CA THR A 60 5.37 -1.54 7.45
C THR A 60 5.25 -0.02 7.47
N THR A 61 4.33 0.51 8.25
CA THR A 61 4.10 1.96 8.30
C THR A 61 5.32 2.71 8.82
N ASN A 62 5.61 3.85 8.18
CA ASN A 62 6.66 4.78 8.61
C ASN A 62 6.24 5.62 9.85
N ALA A 63 7.07 6.59 10.25
CA ALA A 63 6.81 7.47 11.41
C ALA A 63 5.50 8.28 11.29
N GLN A 64 5.01 8.52 10.09
CA GLN A 64 3.75 9.21 9.81
C GLN A 64 2.56 8.25 9.67
N GLY A 65 2.75 6.96 9.96
CA GLY A 65 1.73 5.93 9.78
C GLY A 65 1.47 5.56 8.32
N ALA A 66 2.23 6.10 7.36
CA ALA A 66 2.02 5.88 5.95
C ALA A 66 2.64 4.57 5.47
N TYR A 67 1.98 3.91 4.51
CA TYR A 67 2.44 2.72 3.82
C TYR A 67 2.31 2.88 2.30
N LEU A 68 3.08 2.09 1.55
CA LEU A 68 3.05 2.05 0.09
C LEU A 68 3.37 0.65 -0.41
N VAL A 69 2.47 0.06 -1.17
CA VAL A 69 2.63 -1.24 -1.81
C VAL A 69 2.46 -1.09 -3.32
N ASN A 70 3.30 -1.76 -4.10
CA ASN A 70 3.26 -1.70 -5.55
C ASN A 70 3.01 -3.09 -6.16
N TYR A 71 2.11 -3.14 -7.14
CA TYR A 71 1.80 -4.30 -7.96
C TYR A 71 2.10 -4.03 -9.43
N LEU A 72 2.28 -5.09 -10.21
CA LEU A 72 2.07 -4.97 -11.65
C LEU A 72 0.58 -4.74 -11.93
N SER A 73 0.24 -3.92 -12.91
CA SER A 73 -1.17 -3.66 -13.24
C SER A 73 -1.92 -4.91 -13.74
N ALA A 74 -1.18 -5.96 -14.15
CA ALA A 74 -1.76 -7.26 -14.47
C ALA A 74 -2.28 -7.99 -13.21
N ASP A 75 -1.56 -7.86 -12.10
CA ASP A 75 -1.88 -8.52 -10.81
C ASP A 75 -2.94 -7.74 -10.03
N CYS A 76 -2.94 -6.41 -10.17
CA CYS A 76 -3.90 -5.52 -9.53
C CYS A 76 -4.45 -4.49 -10.53
N PRO A 77 -5.41 -4.90 -11.40
CA PRO A 77 -5.89 -4.05 -12.48
C PRO A 77 -6.84 -2.94 -12.00
N PHE A 78 -7.08 -1.99 -12.89
CA PHE A 78 -8.08 -0.94 -12.71
C PHE A 78 -9.47 -1.52 -12.39
N GLY A 79 -10.19 -0.88 -11.47
CA GLY A 79 -11.56 -1.23 -11.12
C GLY A 79 -11.71 -2.34 -10.09
N VAL A 80 -10.63 -3.06 -9.74
CA VAL A 80 -10.71 -4.11 -8.71
C VAL A 80 -10.75 -3.52 -7.30
N THR A 81 -11.35 -4.27 -6.39
CA THR A 81 -11.35 -3.94 -4.97
C THR A 81 -10.10 -4.50 -4.30
N VAL A 82 -9.40 -3.65 -3.56
CA VAL A 82 -8.30 -4.03 -2.69
C VAL A 82 -8.78 -4.12 -1.25
N LYS A 83 -8.24 -5.08 -0.51
CA LYS A 83 -8.45 -5.24 0.92
C LYS A 83 -7.13 -4.97 1.64
N VAL A 84 -7.15 -4.03 2.57
CA VAL A 84 -5.99 -3.66 3.38
C VAL A 84 -6.27 -4.05 4.82
N THR A 85 -5.33 -4.77 5.43
CA THR A 85 -5.35 -5.14 6.84
C THR A 85 -4.12 -4.56 7.51
N ALA A 86 -4.29 -3.74 8.53
CA ALA A 86 -3.20 -3.23 9.35
C ALA A 86 -3.25 -3.87 10.73
N THR A 87 -2.08 -4.27 11.25
CA THR A 87 -1.96 -4.92 12.56
C THR A 87 -0.86 -4.27 13.38
N LYS A 88 -1.15 -3.95 14.63
CA LYS A 88 -0.19 -3.41 15.60
C LYS A 88 -0.56 -3.89 17.00
N ASP A 89 0.43 -4.40 17.75
CA ASP A 89 0.29 -4.81 19.15
C ASP A 89 -0.92 -5.71 19.43
N GLY A 90 -1.15 -6.67 18.52
CA GLY A 90 -2.27 -7.62 18.60
C GLY A 90 -3.65 -7.06 18.20
N LYS A 91 -3.74 -5.78 17.87
CA LYS A 91 -4.93 -5.13 17.33
C LYS A 91 -4.89 -5.14 15.80
N SER A 92 -6.04 -5.14 15.15
CA SER A 92 -6.12 -5.17 13.69
C SER A 92 -7.29 -4.33 13.17
N GLY A 93 -7.02 -3.53 12.15
CA GLY A 93 -8.02 -2.81 11.36
C GLY A 93 -8.06 -3.35 9.93
N VAL A 94 -9.23 -3.29 9.31
CA VAL A 94 -9.42 -3.74 7.92
C VAL A 94 -10.26 -2.72 7.16
N LYS A 95 -9.82 -2.39 5.95
CA LYS A 95 -10.58 -1.52 5.04
C LYS A 95 -10.41 -1.96 3.59
N SER A 96 -11.39 -1.68 2.78
CA SER A 96 -11.36 -1.92 1.34
C SER A 96 -11.41 -0.60 0.57
N GLY A 97 -10.78 -0.60 -0.59
CA GLY A 97 -10.80 0.51 -1.55
C GLY A 97 -10.89 -0.02 -2.97
N THR A 98 -11.05 0.87 -3.94
CA THR A 98 -11.10 0.52 -5.36
C THR A 98 -9.93 1.15 -6.09
N VAL A 99 -9.27 0.38 -6.94
CA VAL A 99 -8.18 0.84 -7.82
C VAL A 99 -8.73 1.77 -8.89
N ARG A 100 -8.18 2.97 -8.97
CA ARG A 100 -8.54 3.99 -9.96
C ARG A 100 -7.38 4.24 -10.92
N GLY A 101 -7.67 4.45 -12.19
CA GLY A 101 -6.68 4.86 -13.19
C GLY A 101 -6.35 6.34 -13.03
N ILE A 102 -5.07 6.67 -12.91
CA ILE A 102 -4.57 8.05 -12.91
C ILE A 102 -3.99 8.39 -14.27
N THR A 103 -3.23 7.45 -14.85
CA THR A 103 -2.65 7.58 -16.18
C THR A 103 -2.71 6.21 -16.89
N THR A 104 -2.33 6.16 -18.17
CA THR A 104 -2.21 4.90 -18.92
C THR A 104 -1.18 3.92 -18.36
N LYS A 105 -0.30 4.37 -17.44
CA LYS A 105 0.78 3.57 -16.85
C LYS A 105 0.73 3.47 -15.33
N LEU A 106 -0.17 4.21 -14.67
CA LEU A 106 -0.28 4.24 -13.21
C LEU A 106 -1.73 4.16 -12.78
N ASN A 107 -2.05 3.14 -12.01
CA ASN A 107 -3.27 3.04 -11.22
C ASN A 107 -2.96 3.34 -9.75
N LEU A 108 -3.93 3.84 -9.02
CA LEU A 108 -3.80 4.19 -7.61
C LEU A 108 -5.04 3.78 -6.82
N ALA A 109 -4.83 3.26 -5.61
CA ALA A 109 -5.86 3.22 -4.58
C ALA A 109 -5.32 3.87 -3.31
N ILE A 110 -6.14 4.72 -2.67
CA ILE A 110 -5.85 5.31 -1.36
C ILE A 110 -6.80 4.66 -0.36
N VAL A 111 -6.25 3.97 0.63
CA VAL A 111 -7.01 3.22 1.63
C VAL A 111 -6.44 3.51 3.02
N ASP A 112 -7.02 4.48 3.71
CA ASP A 112 -6.66 4.77 5.10
C ASP A 112 -7.33 3.74 6.02
N VAL A 113 -6.57 3.14 6.95
CA VAL A 113 -7.02 2.08 7.84
C VAL A 113 -6.98 2.57 9.27
N GLU A 114 -8.10 2.45 9.97
CA GLU A 114 -8.17 2.70 11.41
C GLU A 114 -8.09 1.38 12.17
N ILE A 115 -7.16 1.30 13.12
CA ILE A 115 -7.05 0.19 14.06
C ILE A 115 -7.94 0.56 15.27
N PRO A 116 -8.98 -0.25 15.58
CA PRO A 116 -9.84 0.03 16.72
C PRO A 116 -9.06 -0.10 18.03
N GLU A 117 -9.35 0.77 19.01
CA GLU A 117 -8.74 0.77 20.33
C GLU A 117 -8.86 -0.59 21.05
N TYR A 118 -9.99 -1.26 20.81
CA TYR A 118 -10.22 -2.62 21.27
C TYR A 118 -9.93 -3.61 20.15
N GLY A 119 -9.09 -4.60 20.39
CA GLY A 119 -8.81 -5.66 19.40
C GLY A 119 -10.10 -6.32 18.91
N ILE A 120 -10.05 -7.03 17.77
CA ILE A 120 -11.22 -7.71 17.15
C ILE A 120 -12.02 -8.54 18.17
N ILE A 121 -11.36 -9.13 19.15
CA ILE A 121 -12.01 -9.88 20.26
C ILE A 121 -12.88 -8.93 21.10
N GLY A 122 -12.44 -7.70 21.36
CA GLY A 122 -13.23 -6.69 22.07
C GLY A 122 -14.43 -6.21 21.25
N ALA A 123 -14.28 -6.04 19.94
CA ALA A 123 -15.36 -5.64 19.05
C ALA A 123 -16.44 -6.73 18.90
N LEU A 124 -16.05 -8.00 18.87
CA LEU A 124 -16.98 -9.13 18.88
C LEU A 124 -17.68 -9.27 20.25
N ALA A 125 -16.95 -9.04 21.35
CA ALA A 125 -17.53 -9.02 22.68
C ALA A 125 -18.49 -7.83 22.87
N ALA A 126 -18.16 -6.63 22.35
CA ALA A 126 -19.03 -5.46 22.38
C ALA A 126 -20.26 -5.64 21.47
N GLY A 127 -20.11 -6.24 20.29
CA GLY A 127 -21.20 -6.57 19.37
C GLY A 127 -22.11 -7.70 19.90
N GLY A 128 -21.52 -8.69 20.59
CA GLY A 128 -22.27 -9.80 21.21
C GLY A 128 -22.94 -9.45 22.53
N THR A 129 -22.40 -8.48 23.29
CA THR A 129 -22.92 -8.05 24.60
C THR A 129 -23.95 -6.94 24.51
N GLY A 130 -24.14 -6.31 23.34
CA GLY A 130 -25.16 -5.27 23.13
C GLY A 130 -26.55 -5.76 23.52
N VAL A 131 -26.92 -6.98 23.14
CA VAL A 131 -28.19 -7.60 23.52
C VAL A 131 -28.18 -8.02 24.99
N GLY A 132 -27.04 -8.56 25.50
CA GLY A 132 -26.89 -8.96 26.90
C GLY A 132 -26.89 -7.76 27.87
N MET A 133 -26.26 -6.66 27.50
CA MET A 133 -26.19 -5.46 28.33
C MET A 133 -27.55 -4.75 28.44
N VAL A 134 -28.31 -4.68 27.34
CA VAL A 134 -29.69 -4.15 27.33
C VAL A 134 -30.59 -5.00 28.22
N TYR A 135 -30.41 -6.33 28.18
CA TYR A 135 -31.17 -7.25 29.04
C TYR A 135 -30.82 -7.09 30.52
N TYR A 136 -29.53 -6.92 30.84
CA TYR A 136 -29.06 -6.71 32.22
C TYR A 136 -29.53 -5.37 32.80
N ILE A 137 -29.48 -4.30 32.04
CA ILE A 137 -29.94 -2.98 32.46
C ILE A 137 -31.46 -2.98 32.69
N ARG A 138 -32.24 -3.62 31.82
CA ARG A 138 -33.69 -3.77 32.00
C ARG A 138 -34.04 -4.54 33.26
N ARG A 139 -33.31 -5.59 33.60
CA ARG A 139 -33.52 -6.39 34.80
C ARG A 139 -33.22 -5.60 36.08
N ARG A 140 -32.21 -4.75 36.09
CA ARG A 140 -31.90 -3.87 37.22
C ARG A 140 -32.95 -2.81 37.46
N GLN A 141 -33.50 -2.23 36.41
CA GLN A 141 -34.55 -1.21 36.53
C GLN A 141 -35.87 -1.78 37.10
N GLN A 142 -36.15 -3.04 36.85
CA GLN A 142 -37.34 -3.70 37.44
C GLN A 142 -37.21 -4.03 38.93
N GLN A 143 -35.94 -4.19 39.41
CA GLN A 143 -35.72 -4.47 40.86
C GLN A 143 -35.69 -3.22 41.72
N THR A 144 -35.65 -2.03 41.15
CA THR A 144 -35.62 -0.75 41.90
C THR A 144 -37.01 -0.14 42.05
N GLN A 145 -38.06 -0.83 41.57
CA GLN A 145 -39.48 -0.40 41.67
C GLN A 145 -40.31 -1.23 42.69
N LEU A 146 -39.61 -2.03 43.53
CA LEU A 146 -40.21 -2.69 44.68
C LEU A 146 -39.62 -2.12 45.98
#